data_02870b15b657f444cb4c5710ce5e5411
#
_entry.id   02870b15b657f444cb4c5710ce5e5411
#
_cell.length_a   1.000
_cell.length_b   1.000
_cell.length_c   1.000
_cell.angle_alpha   90.00
_cell.angle_beta   90.00
_cell.angle_gamma   90.00
#
_symmetry.space_group_name_H-M   'P 1'
#
loop_
_entity.id
_entity.type
_entity.pdbx_description
1 polymer ?
#
loop_
_entity_poly.entity_id
_entity_poly.type
_entity_poly.pdbx_seq_one_letter_code
_entity_poly.pdbx_strand_id
1 'polypeptide(L)'
;CESRVIGKVKCRYFFLGKIDSLNKRGGSGILLTLGLLYPSARKEPISDEESLGKEAWKMAIRIAVGDESFDEIRKAGLYYVDKTELLYDLVGRTDNKVTLFTRPRRFGKTLNMSMMESFFDINRDSKAVFEGLDVSKHEDFCSAWMNQYPVLFISFKDVDGLDFESAYDKLKVVLADYCKKIAKLSEDDNIDSDDRAIFARLKAQTATGAEVQNALKTIMRMMSAVYGKPVILLIDEYDVPLAKASEKNTAQNRYYVQMLDVIKGMLSIALKTNEYLKFAVVTGCLRIAKESIFTGTNNFMSYSVLDEDFSEYFGFTQSEVDQMLAKAGYADKADIIREWYDGYVFGNSSVYCPWDVASYVSALLRREYAEPKNYWRNSSGNRVIKDFVGRFKVSGKFETLMNGSTVTETISDELTYDLLHESEQNLWSVLLMTGYLTKADPTARGSTVALKIPNTEIAGIFQDSVAVHFKEKLDISKQEAMMQALWAGDTEAASILMSDLLWKTISYMDYHEDYYHAFMAGLFVDRGYETISNKERGLGRPDLQLFDVDNRRAMIIEVKKADSKANMEKSCDEALKQIVENEYAKELDSGFETVLCYGIAFFRKSAMIRKL
;
A
#
# COMPACT_ATOMS: atom_id res chain seq x y z
N CYS A 1 2.35 56.37 -5.24
CA CYS A 1 1.12 56.75 -5.93
C CYS A 1 0.35 55.53 -6.35
N GLU A 2 -0.79 55.40 -5.70
CA GLU A 2 -2.10 54.87 -6.15
C GLU A 2 -2.15 53.38 -6.55
N SER A 3 -2.69 52.50 -5.70
CA SER A 3 -4.12 52.25 -5.31
C SER A 3 -5.06 51.87 -6.45
N ARG A 4 -5.59 50.64 -6.35
CA ARG A 4 -6.99 50.19 -6.60
C ARG A 4 -7.00 48.65 -6.62
N VAL A 5 -7.54 47.99 -5.65
CA VAL A 5 -8.91 47.65 -5.24
C VAL A 5 -9.81 47.15 -6.39
N ILE A 6 -10.42 45.98 -6.13
CA ILE A 6 -11.69 45.41 -6.62
C ILE A 6 -11.46 43.96 -7.04
N GLY A 7 -12.21 42.96 -6.63
CA GLY A 7 -13.57 42.92 -6.09
C GLY A 7 -13.95 41.51 -5.62
N LYS A 8 -14.74 41.50 -4.58
CA LYS A 8 -15.35 40.31 -3.99
C LYS A 8 -16.41 39.72 -4.90
N VAL A 9 -16.32 38.42 -5.20
CA VAL A 9 -17.46 37.64 -5.65
C VAL A 9 -17.92 36.74 -4.53
N LYS A 10 -19.09 37.02 -3.98
CA LYS A 10 -19.83 36.19 -3.04
C LYS A 10 -20.55 35.09 -3.81
N CYS A 11 -20.14 33.81 -3.66
CA CYS A 11 -21.00 32.69 -3.97
C CYS A 11 -21.86 32.34 -2.75
N ARG A 12 -23.18 32.54 -2.86
CA ARG A 12 -24.18 32.03 -1.90
C ARG A 12 -24.51 30.59 -2.28
N TYR A 13 -24.24 29.67 -1.39
CA TYR A 13 -24.84 28.33 -1.43
C TYR A 13 -26.23 28.37 -0.81
N PHE A 14 -27.24 27.93 -1.56
CA PHE A 14 -28.56 27.63 -1.01
C PHE A 14 -28.63 26.15 -0.65
N PHE A 15 -28.85 25.87 0.61
CA PHE A 15 -29.33 24.57 1.09
C PHE A 15 -30.82 24.48 0.82
N LEU A 16 -31.28 23.38 0.22
CA LEU A 16 -32.68 22.98 0.24
C LEU A 16 -32.77 21.63 0.97
N GLY A 17 -33.55 21.69 2.00
CA GLY A 17 -33.78 20.61 2.95
C GLY A 17 -34.70 19.51 2.43
N LYS A 18 -34.77 18.47 3.24
CA LYS A 18 -35.60 17.28 3.26
C LYS A 18 -37.00 17.43 2.66
N ILE A 19 -37.41 16.42 1.86
CA ILE A 19 -38.81 15.99 1.78
C ILE A 19 -38.87 14.48 1.95
N ASP A 20 -39.61 14.06 2.96
CA ASP A 20 -40.02 12.68 3.22
C ASP A 20 -41.19 12.27 2.30
N SER A 21 -41.14 11.01 1.95
CA SER A 21 -42.24 10.10 1.56
C SER A 21 -43.59 10.66 1.10
N LEU A 22 -44.05 10.25 -0.05
CA LEU A 22 -45.39 9.62 -0.20
C LEU A 22 -45.59 8.95 -1.55
N ASN A 23 -46.35 7.91 -1.49
CA ASN A 23 -46.59 6.81 -2.39
C ASN A 23 -47.74 7.08 -3.38
N LYS A 24 -47.68 6.45 -4.57
CA LYS A 24 -48.76 5.94 -5.42
C LYS A 24 -49.53 6.84 -6.39
N ARG A 25 -49.52 6.31 -7.61
CA ARG A 25 -50.54 6.30 -8.67
C ARG A 25 -50.52 7.37 -9.77
N GLY A 26 -50.18 6.91 -10.97
CA GLY A 26 -50.98 7.01 -12.19
C GLY A 26 -51.05 8.36 -12.91
N GLY A 27 -50.65 8.38 -14.17
CA GLY A 27 -51.33 9.23 -15.17
C GLY A 27 -50.42 10.24 -15.92
N SER A 28 -50.14 9.88 -17.16
CA SER A 28 -50.03 10.71 -18.37
C SER A 28 -49.62 12.19 -18.28
N GLY A 29 -48.47 12.47 -18.92
CA GLY A 29 -48.24 13.51 -19.93
C GLY A 29 -48.54 14.98 -19.61
N ILE A 30 -47.47 15.77 -19.60
CA ILE A 30 -47.45 17.10 -20.26
C ILE A 30 -45.97 17.49 -20.43
N LEU A 31 -45.56 17.62 -21.71
CA LEU A 31 -44.32 18.27 -22.11
C LEU A 31 -44.50 19.78 -21.94
N LEU A 32 -43.74 20.42 -21.06
CA LEU A 32 -43.62 21.87 -21.01
C LEU A 32 -42.21 22.26 -21.49
N THR A 33 -42.19 22.74 -22.71
CA THR A 33 -41.03 23.37 -23.37
C THR A 33 -40.85 24.77 -22.78
N LEU A 34 -39.86 24.97 -21.93
CA LEU A 34 -39.41 26.30 -21.51
C LEU A 34 -38.27 26.74 -22.43
N GLY A 35 -38.61 27.56 -23.42
CA GLY A 35 -37.66 28.31 -24.22
C GLY A 35 -37.01 29.41 -23.41
N LEU A 36 -35.72 29.28 -23.11
CA LEU A 36 -34.90 30.38 -22.62
C LEU A 36 -34.33 31.15 -23.79
N LEU A 37 -34.80 32.39 -23.97
CA LEU A 37 -34.22 33.40 -24.84
C LEU A 37 -32.84 33.80 -24.27
N TYR A 38 -31.79 33.46 -25.03
CA TYR A 38 -30.46 34.03 -24.82
C TYR A 38 -30.32 35.30 -25.70
N PRO A 39 -29.87 36.44 -25.13
CA PRO A 39 -29.45 37.56 -25.94
C PRO A 39 -28.13 37.24 -26.64
N SER A 40 -28.08 37.53 -27.92
CA SER A 40 -26.88 37.40 -28.74
C SER A 40 -25.76 38.32 -28.25
N ALA A 41 -24.78 37.74 -27.55
CA ALA A 41 -23.51 38.42 -27.28
C ALA A 41 -22.58 38.25 -28.50
N ARG A 42 -22.08 39.39 -29.01
CA ARG A 42 -21.04 39.44 -30.06
C ARG A 42 -19.81 38.64 -29.58
N LYS A 43 -19.31 37.80 -30.46
CA LYS A 43 -18.00 37.16 -30.26
C LYS A 43 -16.91 38.21 -30.34
N GLU A 44 -16.31 38.57 -29.21
CA GLU A 44 -15.01 39.20 -29.19
C GLU A 44 -13.92 38.12 -29.38
N PRO A 45 -12.78 38.45 -29.97
CA PRO A 45 -11.71 37.45 -30.20
C PRO A 45 -11.12 37.01 -28.85
N ILE A 46 -11.03 35.70 -28.69
CA ILE A 46 -10.39 35.05 -27.53
C ILE A 46 -8.95 35.55 -27.46
N SER A 47 -8.57 36.16 -26.32
CA SER A 47 -7.21 36.65 -26.06
C SER A 47 -6.22 35.48 -25.97
N ASP A 48 -4.97 35.73 -26.38
CA ASP A 48 -3.86 34.74 -26.43
C ASP A 48 -3.57 34.05 -25.09
N GLU A 49 -4.06 34.55 -23.95
CA GLU A 49 -3.93 33.92 -22.64
C GLU A 49 -4.73 32.61 -22.46
N GLU A 50 -5.89 32.45 -23.15
CA GLU A 50 -6.64 31.19 -23.15
C GLU A 50 -5.99 30.10 -24.00
N SER A 51 -5.20 30.48 -25.01
CA SER A 51 -4.43 29.55 -25.84
C SER A 51 -3.19 29.03 -25.08
N LEU A 52 -2.52 29.89 -24.31
CA LEU A 52 -1.38 29.54 -23.46
C LEU A 52 -1.82 28.58 -22.33
N GLY A 53 -2.98 28.77 -21.72
CA GLY A 53 -3.53 27.85 -20.72
C GLY A 53 -3.85 26.46 -21.28
N LYS A 54 -4.36 26.38 -22.53
CA LYS A 54 -4.65 25.11 -23.21
C LYS A 54 -3.39 24.39 -23.71
N GLU A 55 -2.34 25.10 -24.05
CA GLU A 55 -1.04 24.52 -24.43
C GLU A 55 -0.26 24.06 -23.20
N ALA A 56 -0.30 24.79 -22.09
CA ALA A 56 0.28 24.35 -20.81
C ALA A 56 -0.40 23.07 -20.28
N TRP A 57 -1.71 22.90 -20.47
CA TRP A 57 -2.42 21.66 -20.14
C TRP A 57 -2.01 20.47 -21.00
N LYS A 58 -1.55 20.71 -22.24
CA LYS A 58 -1.04 19.66 -23.14
C LYS A 58 0.38 19.19 -22.78
N MET A 59 1.14 19.95 -22.00
CA MET A 59 2.53 19.63 -21.64
C MET A 59 2.68 18.92 -20.28
N ALA A 60 1.66 18.94 -19.42
CA ALA A 60 1.73 18.25 -18.14
C ALA A 60 1.60 16.73 -18.33
N ILE A 61 2.55 15.98 -17.74
CA ILE A 61 2.46 14.51 -17.72
C ILE A 61 1.21 14.08 -16.97
N ARG A 62 0.61 12.96 -17.40
CA ARG A 62 -0.47 12.30 -16.67
C ARG A 62 0.06 11.02 -16.07
N ILE A 63 -0.15 10.82 -14.78
CA ILE A 63 0.37 9.68 -14.03
C ILE A 63 -0.77 8.69 -13.77
N ALA A 64 -0.55 7.43 -14.12
CA ALA A 64 -1.42 6.33 -13.72
C ALA A 64 -1.20 6.00 -12.24
N VAL A 65 -2.28 6.00 -11.45
CA VAL A 65 -2.24 5.58 -10.05
C VAL A 65 -3.17 4.37 -9.91
N GLY A 66 -2.61 3.20 -9.61
CA GLY A 66 -3.37 1.98 -9.42
C GLY A 66 -3.81 1.28 -10.70
N ASP A 67 -3.34 1.71 -11.86
CA ASP A 67 -3.54 0.99 -13.11
C ASP A 67 -2.55 -0.19 -13.18
N GLU A 68 -3.10 -1.38 -13.41
CA GLU A 68 -2.35 -2.63 -13.49
C GLU A 68 -2.11 -3.07 -14.96
N SER A 69 -2.66 -2.33 -15.93
CA SER A 69 -2.58 -2.67 -17.36
C SER A 69 -1.49 -1.85 -18.06
N PHE A 70 -0.40 -2.50 -18.43
CA PHE A 70 0.68 -1.89 -19.21
C PHE A 70 0.16 -1.30 -20.53
N ASP A 71 -0.66 -2.05 -21.27
CA ASP A 71 -1.23 -1.63 -22.54
C ASP A 71 -2.07 -0.36 -22.41
N GLU A 72 -2.93 -0.28 -21.37
CA GLU A 72 -3.78 0.90 -21.15
C GLU A 72 -2.96 2.12 -20.81
N ILE A 73 -1.95 1.97 -19.93
CA ILE A 73 -1.01 3.06 -19.60
C ILE A 73 -0.35 3.60 -20.87
N ARG A 74 0.18 2.72 -21.72
CA ARG A 74 0.91 3.11 -22.93
C ARG A 74 -0.02 3.70 -23.99
N LYS A 75 -1.16 3.07 -24.26
CA LYS A 75 -2.16 3.55 -25.24
C LYS A 75 -2.79 4.89 -24.84
N ALA A 76 -2.98 5.11 -23.55
CA ALA A 76 -3.48 6.39 -23.03
C ALA A 76 -2.41 7.49 -22.99
N GLY A 77 -1.14 7.18 -23.28
CA GLY A 77 -0.02 8.13 -23.19
C GLY A 77 0.21 8.62 -21.76
N LEU A 78 -0.04 7.76 -20.75
CA LEU A 78 0.28 8.05 -19.37
C LEU A 78 1.78 7.88 -19.13
N TYR A 79 2.31 8.59 -18.14
CA TYR A 79 3.72 8.46 -17.78
C TYR A 79 4.00 7.05 -17.24
N TYR A 80 4.92 6.38 -17.87
CA TYR A 80 5.41 5.05 -17.51
C TYR A 80 6.89 5.12 -17.13
N VAL A 81 7.26 4.60 -15.97
CA VAL A 81 8.66 4.39 -15.60
C VAL A 81 9.11 3.11 -16.25
N ASP A 82 10.07 3.22 -17.16
CA ASP A 82 10.48 2.10 -18.01
C ASP A 82 11.20 1.01 -17.21
N LYS A 83 10.62 -0.18 -17.20
CA LYS A 83 11.16 -1.41 -16.60
C LYS A 83 11.28 -2.54 -17.63
N THR A 84 11.20 -2.20 -18.92
CA THR A 84 11.12 -3.22 -19.98
C THR A 84 12.42 -3.98 -20.20
N GLU A 85 13.56 -3.46 -19.71
CA GLU A 85 14.83 -4.20 -19.70
C GLU A 85 14.73 -5.51 -18.88
N LEU A 86 13.80 -5.58 -17.92
CA LEU A 86 13.46 -6.83 -17.22
C LEU A 86 13.18 -8.00 -18.18
N LEU A 87 12.56 -7.75 -19.33
CA LEU A 87 12.24 -8.78 -20.33
C LEU A 87 13.51 -9.38 -20.93
N TYR A 88 14.46 -8.52 -21.28
CA TYR A 88 15.75 -8.93 -21.84
C TYR A 88 16.59 -9.68 -20.82
N ASP A 89 16.71 -9.16 -19.62
CA ASP A 89 17.47 -9.78 -18.53
C ASP A 89 16.85 -11.11 -18.08
N LEU A 90 15.53 -11.20 -18.00
CA LEU A 90 14.83 -12.42 -17.60
C LEU A 90 15.12 -13.59 -18.55
N VAL A 91 15.11 -13.32 -19.87
CA VAL A 91 15.34 -14.34 -20.88
C VAL A 91 16.82 -14.59 -21.11
N GLY A 92 17.65 -13.53 -21.07
CA GLY A 92 19.07 -13.60 -21.41
C GLY A 92 19.97 -14.11 -20.29
N ARG A 93 19.59 -13.86 -19.03
CA ARG A 93 20.43 -14.20 -17.86
C ARG A 93 20.04 -15.50 -17.17
N THR A 94 18.86 -16.04 -17.47
CA THR A 94 18.38 -17.21 -16.74
C THR A 94 18.06 -18.38 -17.68
N ASP A 95 18.74 -19.51 -17.47
CA ASP A 95 18.33 -20.81 -18.04
C ASP A 95 17.22 -21.46 -17.19
N ASN A 96 16.62 -20.71 -16.26
CA ASN A 96 15.65 -21.22 -15.32
C ASN A 96 14.30 -21.42 -15.98
N LYS A 97 13.71 -22.59 -15.74
CA LYS A 97 12.33 -22.85 -16.19
C LYS A 97 11.28 -22.11 -15.37
N VAL A 98 11.58 -21.82 -14.10
CA VAL A 98 10.65 -21.13 -13.20
C VAL A 98 11.37 -20.05 -12.42
N THR A 99 10.89 -18.83 -12.52
CA THR A 99 11.38 -17.68 -11.78
C THR A 99 10.29 -17.15 -10.85
N LEU A 100 10.59 -17.10 -9.54
CA LEU A 100 9.72 -16.50 -8.53
C LEU A 100 10.28 -15.16 -8.09
N PHE A 101 9.47 -14.11 -8.20
CA PHE A 101 9.76 -12.81 -7.61
C PHE A 101 8.92 -12.58 -6.37
N THR A 102 9.55 -12.42 -5.21
CA THR A 102 8.88 -12.01 -4.00
C THR A 102 9.22 -10.55 -3.66
N ARG A 103 8.22 -9.71 -3.68
CA ARG A 103 8.34 -8.26 -3.40
C ARG A 103 7.16 -7.78 -2.55
N PRO A 104 7.33 -6.74 -1.75
CA PRO A 104 6.21 -6.16 -1.01
C PRO A 104 5.05 -5.77 -1.93
N ARG A 105 3.90 -5.54 -1.36
CA ARG A 105 2.75 -5.01 -2.11
C ARG A 105 3.08 -3.62 -2.67
N ARG A 106 2.50 -3.28 -3.85
CA ARG A 106 2.61 -1.97 -4.51
C ARG A 106 3.97 -1.63 -5.13
N PHE A 107 4.85 -2.62 -5.26
CA PHE A 107 6.14 -2.49 -5.94
C PHE A 107 6.10 -2.91 -7.43
N GLY A 108 4.96 -2.80 -8.09
CA GLY A 108 4.84 -2.97 -9.54
C GLY A 108 4.78 -4.41 -10.05
N LYS A 109 4.60 -5.44 -9.18
CA LYS A 109 4.54 -6.86 -9.59
C LYS A 109 3.53 -7.11 -10.71
N THR A 110 2.26 -6.77 -10.48
CA THR A 110 1.17 -6.99 -11.43
C THR A 110 1.38 -6.22 -12.75
N LEU A 111 1.89 -4.99 -12.67
CA LEU A 111 2.19 -4.20 -13.87
C LEU A 111 3.31 -4.84 -14.71
N ASN A 112 4.36 -5.36 -14.08
CA ASN A 112 5.43 -6.10 -14.77
C ASN A 112 4.89 -7.40 -15.38
N MET A 113 3.96 -8.09 -14.71
CA MET A 113 3.29 -9.28 -15.29
C MET A 113 2.43 -8.92 -16.49
N SER A 114 1.69 -7.81 -16.44
CA SER A 114 0.92 -7.29 -17.58
C SER A 114 1.82 -6.88 -18.74
N MET A 115 2.99 -6.28 -18.46
CA MET A 115 4.00 -5.97 -19.46
C MET A 115 4.54 -7.23 -20.14
N MET A 116 4.84 -8.28 -19.36
CA MET A 116 5.28 -9.58 -19.89
C MET A 116 4.20 -10.23 -20.77
N GLU A 117 2.94 -10.24 -20.32
CA GLU A 117 1.82 -10.74 -21.14
C GLU A 117 1.73 -9.95 -22.45
N SER A 118 1.80 -8.63 -22.40
CA SER A 118 1.77 -7.79 -23.59
C SER A 118 2.93 -8.09 -24.55
N PHE A 119 4.13 -8.28 -24.03
CA PHE A 119 5.31 -8.51 -24.86
C PHE A 119 5.32 -9.89 -25.52
N PHE A 120 5.02 -10.96 -24.76
CA PHE A 120 5.20 -12.33 -25.26
C PHE A 120 4.00 -12.89 -26.02
N ASP A 121 2.76 -12.45 -25.71
CA ASP A 121 1.55 -13.13 -26.19
C ASP A 121 1.38 -13.04 -27.73
N ILE A 122 1.37 -14.22 -28.37
CA ILE A 122 1.21 -14.41 -29.81
C ILE A 122 -0.12 -13.85 -30.36
N ASN A 123 -1.11 -13.63 -29.50
CA ASN A 123 -2.41 -13.09 -29.88
C ASN A 123 -2.45 -11.56 -29.89
N ARG A 124 -1.31 -10.90 -29.64
CA ARG A 124 -1.21 -9.44 -29.58
C ARG A 124 -0.34 -8.90 -30.70
N ASP A 125 -0.52 -7.60 -30.99
CA ASP A 125 0.41 -6.79 -31.76
C ASP A 125 0.85 -5.63 -30.85
N SER A 126 2.02 -5.81 -30.24
CA SER A 126 2.48 -4.92 -29.16
C SER A 126 3.58 -3.97 -29.60
N LYS A 127 3.99 -3.97 -30.88
CA LYS A 127 5.09 -3.14 -31.38
C LYS A 127 4.93 -1.67 -31.00
N ALA A 128 3.73 -1.11 -31.20
CA ALA A 128 3.46 0.30 -30.93
C ALA A 128 3.50 0.67 -29.43
N VAL A 129 3.13 -0.24 -28.52
CA VAL A 129 3.15 0.04 -27.07
C VAL A 129 4.54 -0.07 -26.47
N PHE A 130 5.47 -0.80 -27.11
CA PHE A 130 6.87 -0.90 -26.71
C PHE A 130 7.79 0.09 -27.44
N GLU A 131 7.30 0.81 -28.43
CA GLU A 131 8.09 1.79 -29.16
C GLU A 131 8.68 2.85 -28.23
N GLY A 132 10.01 3.07 -28.36
CA GLY A 132 10.76 4.05 -27.57
C GLY A 132 11.10 3.61 -26.14
N LEU A 133 10.76 2.38 -25.73
CA LEU A 133 11.18 1.80 -24.46
C LEU A 133 12.51 1.04 -24.60
N ASP A 134 13.17 0.81 -23.46
CA ASP A 134 14.53 0.25 -23.43
C ASP A 134 14.63 -1.11 -24.14
N VAL A 135 13.68 -2.00 -23.94
CA VAL A 135 13.67 -3.31 -24.64
C VAL A 135 13.65 -3.17 -26.17
N SER A 136 13.08 -2.09 -26.70
CA SER A 136 13.01 -1.87 -28.16
C SER A 136 14.37 -1.61 -28.80
N LYS A 137 15.41 -1.32 -28.00
CA LYS A 137 16.80 -1.19 -28.44
C LYS A 137 17.45 -2.55 -28.78
N HIS A 138 16.89 -3.64 -28.27
CA HIS A 138 17.33 -5.03 -28.53
C HIS A 138 16.55 -5.63 -29.70
N GLU A 139 16.82 -5.19 -30.93
CA GLU A 139 16.05 -5.56 -32.12
C GLU A 139 15.97 -7.09 -32.37
N ASP A 140 17.10 -7.79 -32.23
CA ASP A 140 17.16 -9.25 -32.40
C ASP A 140 16.31 -9.97 -31.34
N PHE A 141 16.35 -9.51 -30.11
CA PHE A 141 15.54 -10.03 -29.02
C PHE A 141 14.04 -9.80 -29.27
N CYS A 142 13.67 -8.58 -29.63
CA CYS A 142 12.30 -8.26 -29.98
C CYS A 142 11.78 -9.12 -31.14
N SER A 143 12.59 -9.29 -32.18
CA SER A 143 12.23 -10.15 -33.32
C SER A 143 12.02 -11.61 -32.94
N ALA A 144 12.79 -12.14 -32.00
CA ALA A 144 12.71 -13.53 -31.56
C ALA A 144 11.60 -13.81 -30.53
N TRP A 145 11.20 -12.81 -29.74
CA TRP A 145 10.37 -13.02 -28.57
C TRP A 145 9.05 -12.22 -28.55
N MET A 146 9.00 -11.00 -29.12
CA MET A 146 7.82 -10.16 -29.08
C MET A 146 6.68 -10.81 -29.87
N ASN A 147 5.58 -11.09 -29.18
CA ASN A 147 4.38 -11.72 -29.72
C ASN A 147 4.63 -13.07 -30.41
N GLN A 148 5.56 -13.86 -29.86
CA GLN A 148 5.98 -15.14 -30.43
C GLN A 148 5.46 -16.39 -29.71
N TYR A 149 4.94 -16.26 -28.50
CA TYR A 149 4.54 -17.41 -27.67
C TYR A 149 3.12 -17.28 -27.15
N PRO A 150 2.36 -18.38 -27.04
CA PRO A 150 1.11 -18.35 -26.29
C PRO A 150 1.41 -18.07 -24.81
N VAL A 151 0.63 -17.16 -24.18
CA VAL A 151 0.79 -16.78 -22.79
C VAL A 151 -0.46 -17.16 -21.98
N LEU A 152 -0.26 -17.90 -20.89
CA LEU A 152 -1.27 -18.14 -19.88
C LEU A 152 -0.98 -17.22 -18.70
N PHE A 153 -1.76 -16.14 -18.53
CA PHE A 153 -1.65 -15.23 -17.41
C PHE A 153 -2.85 -15.39 -16.47
N ILE A 154 -2.58 -15.72 -15.19
CA ILE A 154 -3.59 -15.89 -14.14
C ILE A 154 -3.16 -15.18 -12.87
N SER A 155 -4.10 -14.50 -12.20
CA SER A 155 -3.87 -13.88 -10.90
C SER A 155 -4.77 -14.49 -9.84
N PHE A 156 -4.20 -14.78 -8.66
CA PHE A 156 -4.93 -15.31 -7.52
C PHE A 156 -5.33 -14.24 -6.50
N LYS A 157 -5.25 -12.96 -6.87
CA LYS A 157 -5.54 -11.82 -5.97
C LYS A 157 -6.91 -11.87 -5.32
N ASP A 158 -7.91 -12.43 -6.00
CA ASP A 158 -9.30 -12.48 -5.54
C ASP A 158 -9.68 -13.83 -4.91
N VAL A 159 -8.72 -14.76 -4.76
CA VAL A 159 -8.98 -16.07 -4.17
C VAL A 159 -8.91 -15.97 -2.65
N ASP A 160 -10.02 -15.62 -2.03
CA ASP A 160 -10.22 -15.56 -0.58
C ASP A 160 -11.61 -16.07 -0.20
N GLY A 161 -11.83 -16.43 1.06
CA GLY A 161 -13.12 -16.88 1.54
C GLY A 161 -13.20 -16.86 3.07
N LEU A 162 -14.40 -17.00 3.63
CA LEU A 162 -14.57 -17.17 5.07
C LEU A 162 -14.17 -18.60 5.50
N ASP A 163 -14.28 -19.55 4.59
CA ASP A 163 -13.98 -20.96 4.74
C ASP A 163 -13.36 -21.52 3.46
N PHE A 164 -13.00 -22.81 3.48
CA PHE A 164 -12.38 -23.48 2.34
C PHE A 164 -13.29 -23.49 1.10
N GLU A 165 -14.56 -23.78 1.27
CA GLU A 165 -15.49 -23.92 0.15
C GLU A 165 -15.66 -22.60 -0.58
N SER A 166 -15.86 -21.50 0.14
CA SER A 166 -15.99 -20.18 -0.46
C SER A 166 -14.70 -19.69 -1.16
N ALA A 167 -13.53 -19.98 -0.59
CA ALA A 167 -12.25 -19.67 -1.22
C ALA A 167 -11.98 -20.54 -2.45
N TYR A 168 -12.32 -21.83 -2.37
CA TYR A 168 -12.15 -22.77 -3.46
C TYR A 168 -13.11 -22.48 -4.62
N ASP A 169 -14.33 -22.07 -4.34
CA ASP A 169 -15.26 -21.62 -5.37
C ASP A 169 -14.76 -20.39 -6.11
N LYS A 170 -14.15 -19.42 -5.41
CA LYS A 170 -13.49 -18.28 -6.08
C LYS A 170 -12.32 -18.71 -6.97
N LEU A 171 -11.53 -19.71 -6.56
CA LEU A 171 -10.50 -20.28 -7.44
C LEU A 171 -11.12 -20.87 -8.71
N LYS A 172 -12.24 -21.61 -8.58
CA LYS A 172 -12.97 -22.12 -9.76
C LYS A 172 -13.51 -20.99 -10.65
N VAL A 173 -13.97 -19.89 -10.07
CA VAL A 173 -14.40 -18.69 -10.83
C VAL A 173 -13.21 -18.13 -11.62
N VAL A 174 -12.05 -17.91 -10.99
CA VAL A 174 -10.84 -17.42 -11.67
C VAL A 174 -10.46 -18.30 -12.86
N LEU A 175 -10.46 -19.63 -12.69
CA LEU A 175 -10.20 -20.58 -13.78
C LEU A 175 -11.27 -20.51 -14.88
N ALA A 176 -12.55 -20.42 -14.49
CA ALA A 176 -13.66 -20.35 -15.43
C ALA A 176 -13.62 -19.07 -16.27
N ASP A 177 -13.28 -17.94 -15.67
CA ASP A 177 -13.19 -16.65 -16.39
C ASP A 177 -12.01 -16.65 -17.36
N TYR A 178 -10.88 -17.27 -16.98
CA TYR A 178 -9.79 -17.49 -17.93
C TYR A 178 -10.23 -18.40 -19.11
N CYS A 179 -10.92 -19.51 -18.83
CA CYS A 179 -11.47 -20.37 -19.88
C CYS A 179 -12.48 -19.65 -20.80
N LYS A 180 -13.27 -18.72 -20.26
CA LYS A 180 -14.17 -17.87 -21.08
C LYS A 180 -13.38 -16.94 -22.00
N LYS A 181 -12.29 -16.32 -21.49
CA LYS A 181 -11.39 -15.44 -22.28
C LYS A 181 -10.83 -16.17 -23.51
N ILE A 182 -10.47 -17.44 -23.37
CA ILE A 182 -9.88 -18.26 -24.43
C ILE A 182 -10.87 -19.29 -25.04
N ALA A 183 -12.17 -19.06 -24.93
CA ALA A 183 -13.21 -20.05 -25.31
C ALA A 183 -13.09 -20.58 -26.74
N LYS A 184 -12.66 -19.73 -27.69
CA LYS A 184 -12.43 -20.11 -29.10
C LYS A 184 -11.37 -21.20 -29.27
N LEU A 185 -10.43 -21.31 -28.32
CA LEU A 185 -9.42 -22.36 -28.35
C LEU A 185 -10.04 -23.75 -28.39
N SER A 186 -11.15 -23.98 -27.68
CA SER A 186 -11.82 -25.30 -27.60
C SER A 186 -12.51 -25.72 -28.89
N GLU A 187 -12.60 -24.84 -29.88
CA GLU A 187 -13.22 -25.12 -31.21
C GLU A 187 -12.21 -25.70 -32.21
N ASP A 188 -10.91 -25.66 -31.93
CA ASP A 188 -9.83 -26.11 -32.81
C ASP A 188 -9.79 -27.63 -32.88
N ASP A 189 -9.66 -28.16 -34.10
CA ASP A 189 -9.67 -29.61 -34.36
C ASP A 189 -8.44 -30.38 -33.80
N ASN A 190 -7.34 -29.69 -33.54
CA ASN A 190 -6.14 -30.25 -32.95
C ASN A 190 -6.26 -30.58 -31.46
N ILE A 191 -7.36 -30.19 -30.83
CA ILE A 191 -7.55 -30.41 -29.38
C ILE A 191 -8.20 -31.77 -29.16
N ASP A 192 -7.58 -32.54 -28.25
CA ASP A 192 -8.08 -33.82 -27.78
C ASP A 192 -9.49 -33.71 -27.17
N SER A 193 -10.36 -34.71 -27.43
CA SER A 193 -11.76 -34.69 -26.96
C SER A 193 -11.89 -34.65 -25.43
N ASP A 194 -10.99 -35.32 -24.71
CA ASP A 194 -11.01 -35.39 -23.25
C ASP A 194 -10.60 -34.03 -22.66
N ASP A 195 -9.59 -33.38 -23.26
CA ASP A 195 -9.19 -32.02 -22.87
C ASP A 195 -10.31 -31.00 -23.10
N ARG A 196 -11.01 -31.12 -24.22
CA ARG A 196 -12.18 -30.30 -24.52
C ARG A 196 -13.30 -30.51 -23.50
N ALA A 197 -13.53 -31.75 -23.07
CA ALA A 197 -14.51 -32.04 -22.03
C ALA A 197 -14.09 -31.50 -20.66
N ILE A 198 -12.82 -31.60 -20.26
CA ILE A 198 -12.28 -31.01 -19.02
C ILE A 198 -12.41 -29.50 -19.08
N PHE A 199 -12.02 -28.87 -20.18
CA PHE A 199 -12.12 -27.43 -20.38
C PHE A 199 -13.57 -26.92 -20.25
N ALA A 200 -14.53 -27.64 -20.79
CA ALA A 200 -15.95 -27.33 -20.65
C ALA A 200 -16.41 -27.36 -19.18
N ARG A 201 -15.96 -28.35 -18.39
CA ARG A 201 -16.24 -28.44 -16.95
C ARG A 201 -15.55 -27.33 -16.14
N LEU A 202 -14.31 -26.98 -16.46
CA LEU A 202 -13.62 -25.83 -15.85
C LEU A 202 -14.39 -24.54 -16.12
N LYS A 203 -14.77 -24.28 -17.37
CA LYS A 203 -15.56 -23.11 -17.78
C LYS A 203 -16.92 -23.05 -17.09
N ALA A 204 -17.55 -24.20 -16.84
CA ALA A 204 -18.85 -24.31 -16.16
C ALA A 204 -18.74 -24.37 -14.63
N GLN A 205 -17.53 -24.34 -14.06
CA GLN A 205 -17.25 -24.50 -12.61
C GLN A 205 -17.69 -25.86 -12.02
N THR A 206 -17.82 -26.87 -12.85
CA THR A 206 -18.25 -28.24 -12.48
C THR A 206 -17.12 -29.25 -12.49
N ALA A 207 -15.88 -28.80 -12.65
CA ALA A 207 -14.69 -29.63 -12.65
C ALA A 207 -14.46 -30.28 -11.28
N THR A 208 -13.96 -31.51 -11.29
CA THR A 208 -13.54 -32.23 -10.09
C THR A 208 -12.29 -31.60 -9.45
N GLY A 209 -12.00 -31.93 -8.20
CA GLY A 209 -10.79 -31.45 -7.53
C GLY A 209 -9.50 -31.79 -8.29
N ALA A 210 -9.41 -33.00 -8.86
CA ALA A 210 -8.27 -33.40 -9.66
C ALA A 210 -8.15 -32.59 -10.97
N GLU A 211 -9.25 -32.29 -11.62
CA GLU A 211 -9.28 -31.47 -12.83
C GLU A 211 -8.91 -30.01 -12.52
N VAL A 212 -9.33 -29.46 -11.37
CA VAL A 212 -8.93 -28.14 -10.91
C VAL A 212 -7.42 -28.09 -10.66
N GLN A 213 -6.83 -29.08 -9.98
CA GLN A 213 -5.38 -29.16 -9.78
C GLN A 213 -4.61 -29.31 -11.12
N ASN A 214 -5.19 -29.98 -12.12
CA ASN A 214 -4.60 -30.13 -13.45
C ASN A 214 -4.92 -28.99 -14.42
N ALA A 215 -5.75 -28.03 -14.04
CA ALA A 215 -6.32 -27.02 -14.95
C ALA A 215 -5.25 -26.28 -15.77
N LEU A 216 -4.20 -25.76 -15.12
CA LEU A 216 -3.13 -25.01 -15.81
C LEU A 216 -2.40 -25.87 -16.84
N LYS A 217 -2.08 -27.12 -16.50
CA LYS A 217 -1.41 -28.05 -17.44
C LYS A 217 -2.32 -28.42 -18.62
N THR A 218 -3.59 -28.70 -18.37
CA THR A 218 -4.59 -28.98 -19.43
C THR A 218 -4.71 -27.80 -20.38
N ILE A 219 -4.85 -26.58 -19.87
CA ILE A 219 -4.93 -25.36 -20.69
C ILE A 219 -3.64 -25.17 -21.51
N MET A 220 -2.46 -25.34 -20.90
CA MET A 220 -1.18 -25.23 -21.62
C MET A 220 -1.07 -26.26 -22.74
N ARG A 221 -1.50 -27.52 -22.51
CA ARG A 221 -1.52 -28.57 -23.54
C ARG A 221 -2.42 -28.16 -24.71
N MET A 222 -3.62 -27.68 -24.45
CA MET A 222 -4.54 -27.19 -25.47
C MET A 222 -3.93 -26.03 -26.26
N MET A 223 -3.36 -25.01 -25.54
CA MET A 223 -2.69 -23.88 -26.21
C MET A 223 -1.51 -24.37 -27.08
N SER A 224 -0.70 -25.28 -26.57
CA SER A 224 0.43 -25.82 -27.32
C SER A 224 -0.01 -26.60 -28.58
N ALA A 225 -1.12 -27.32 -28.50
CA ALA A 225 -1.68 -28.03 -29.66
C ALA A 225 -2.14 -27.07 -30.77
N VAL A 226 -2.78 -25.96 -30.42
CA VAL A 226 -3.29 -24.98 -31.37
C VAL A 226 -2.18 -24.11 -31.98
N TYR A 227 -1.25 -23.60 -31.12
CA TYR A 227 -0.21 -22.69 -31.58
C TYR A 227 1.08 -23.38 -32.06
N GLY A 228 1.22 -24.68 -31.84
CA GLY A 228 2.45 -25.43 -32.18
C GLY A 228 3.70 -24.98 -31.40
N LYS A 229 3.51 -24.27 -30.28
CA LYS A 229 4.59 -23.70 -29.46
C LYS A 229 4.34 -23.95 -27.98
N PRO A 230 5.39 -24.10 -27.16
CA PRO A 230 5.23 -24.16 -25.70
C PRO A 230 4.75 -22.83 -25.15
N VAL A 231 4.07 -22.90 -24.01
CA VAL A 231 3.36 -21.78 -23.36
C VAL A 231 4.24 -21.09 -22.33
N ILE A 232 4.22 -19.77 -22.28
CA ILE A 232 4.74 -18.98 -21.16
C ILE A 232 3.65 -18.87 -20.12
N LEU A 233 3.94 -19.28 -18.87
CA LEU A 233 3.02 -19.25 -17.75
C LEU A 233 3.35 -18.09 -16.82
N LEU A 234 2.40 -17.17 -16.65
CA LEU A 234 2.49 -16.03 -15.73
C LEU A 234 1.48 -16.20 -14.60
N ILE A 235 1.96 -16.25 -13.35
CA ILE A 235 1.10 -16.39 -12.16
C ILE A 235 1.36 -15.22 -11.23
N ASP A 236 0.35 -14.37 -11.03
CA ASP A 236 0.44 -13.23 -10.13
C ASP A 236 -0.23 -13.53 -8.79
N GLU A 237 0.38 -13.02 -7.70
CA GLU A 237 -0.11 -13.15 -6.32
C GLU A 237 -0.43 -14.59 -5.88
N TYR A 238 0.49 -15.53 -6.20
CA TYR A 238 0.31 -16.97 -5.96
C TYR A 238 0.06 -17.33 -4.50
N ASP A 239 0.54 -16.51 -3.57
CA ASP A 239 0.52 -16.71 -2.13
C ASP A 239 -0.72 -16.11 -1.44
N VAL A 240 -1.52 -15.29 -2.14
CA VAL A 240 -2.72 -14.65 -1.56
C VAL A 240 -3.74 -15.64 -1.01
N PRO A 241 -4.08 -16.76 -1.68
CA PRO A 241 -5.00 -17.75 -1.13
C PRO A 241 -4.55 -18.30 0.23
N LEU A 242 -3.23 -18.47 0.40
CA LEU A 242 -2.62 -18.99 1.62
C LEU A 242 -2.51 -17.93 2.71
N ALA A 243 -2.13 -16.70 2.34
CA ALA A 243 -2.13 -15.56 3.24
C ALA A 243 -3.52 -15.34 3.85
N LYS A 244 -4.55 -15.36 3.02
CA LYS A 244 -5.94 -15.16 3.46
C LYS A 244 -6.46 -16.33 4.31
N ALA A 245 -6.09 -17.55 3.99
CA ALA A 245 -6.42 -18.71 4.81
C ALA A 245 -5.76 -18.66 6.19
N SER A 246 -4.51 -18.17 6.29
CA SER A 246 -3.80 -18.03 7.57
C SER A 246 -4.37 -16.91 8.44
N GLU A 247 -4.81 -15.78 7.86
CA GLU A 247 -5.44 -14.67 8.59
C GLU A 247 -6.70 -15.11 9.36
N LYS A 248 -7.42 -16.10 8.83
CA LYS A 248 -8.68 -16.64 9.41
C LYS A 248 -8.47 -17.91 10.22
N ASN A 249 -7.22 -18.25 10.54
CA ASN A 249 -6.86 -19.46 11.27
C ASN A 249 -7.22 -19.35 12.76
N THR A 250 -8.54 -19.36 13.06
CA THR A 250 -9.06 -19.55 14.41
C THR A 250 -9.20 -21.06 14.67
N ALA A 251 -9.35 -21.47 15.93
CA ALA A 251 -9.56 -22.89 16.29
C ALA A 251 -10.76 -23.53 15.56
N GLN A 252 -11.67 -22.72 15.04
CA GLN A 252 -12.91 -23.13 14.37
C GLN A 252 -12.85 -23.07 12.84
N ASN A 253 -11.82 -22.42 12.23
CA ASN A 253 -11.79 -22.18 10.79
C ASN A 253 -10.38 -22.32 10.20
N ARG A 254 -9.84 -23.55 10.23
CA ARG A 254 -8.51 -23.88 9.74
C ARG A 254 -8.57 -24.49 8.34
N TYR A 255 -8.71 -23.67 7.32
CA TYR A 255 -8.67 -24.18 5.95
C TYR A 255 -7.31 -23.98 5.22
N TYR A 256 -6.28 -23.47 5.93
CA TYR A 256 -4.96 -23.24 5.37
C TYR A 256 -4.37 -24.52 4.73
N VAL A 257 -4.40 -25.65 5.43
CA VAL A 257 -3.85 -26.93 4.94
C VAL A 257 -4.57 -27.41 3.68
N GLN A 258 -5.89 -27.27 3.63
CA GLN A 258 -6.70 -27.66 2.47
C GLN A 258 -6.38 -26.76 1.25
N MET A 259 -6.29 -25.44 1.45
CA MET A 259 -5.93 -24.52 0.39
C MET A 259 -4.49 -24.72 -0.08
N LEU A 260 -3.56 -25.01 0.85
CA LEU A 260 -2.18 -25.34 0.53
C LEU A 260 -2.09 -26.58 -0.37
N ASP A 261 -2.84 -27.64 -0.07
CA ASP A 261 -2.87 -28.87 -0.89
C ASP A 261 -3.34 -28.56 -2.32
N VAL A 262 -4.38 -27.76 -2.48
CA VAL A 262 -4.90 -27.36 -3.80
C VAL A 262 -3.86 -26.55 -4.59
N ILE A 263 -3.30 -25.49 -3.99
CA ILE A 263 -2.33 -24.59 -4.66
C ILE A 263 -1.04 -25.36 -4.98
N LYS A 264 -0.55 -26.14 -4.01
CA LYS A 264 0.63 -26.99 -4.19
C LYS A 264 0.43 -28.02 -5.31
N GLY A 265 -0.72 -28.70 -5.33
CA GLY A 265 -1.06 -29.65 -6.39
C GLY A 265 -1.06 -28.97 -7.76
N MET A 266 -1.76 -27.85 -7.89
CA MET A 266 -1.87 -27.08 -9.12
C MET A 266 -0.50 -26.61 -9.64
N LEU A 267 0.30 -25.95 -8.80
CA LEU A 267 1.61 -25.43 -9.19
C LEU A 267 2.61 -26.55 -9.46
N SER A 268 2.62 -27.61 -8.65
CA SER A 268 3.49 -28.77 -8.88
C SER A 268 3.24 -29.42 -10.24
N ILE A 269 1.98 -29.62 -10.61
CA ILE A 269 1.59 -30.23 -11.89
C ILE A 269 1.92 -29.29 -13.07
N ALA A 270 1.71 -28.01 -12.91
CA ALA A 270 1.97 -27.03 -13.97
C ALA A 270 3.46 -26.80 -14.24
N LEU A 271 4.29 -26.82 -13.18
CA LEU A 271 5.69 -26.38 -13.24
C LEU A 271 6.70 -27.53 -13.34
N LYS A 272 6.35 -28.75 -12.83
CA LYS A 272 7.28 -29.90 -12.85
C LYS A 272 7.10 -30.72 -14.12
N THR A 273 8.22 -31.06 -14.78
CA THR A 273 8.26 -32.00 -15.92
C THR A 273 7.14 -31.77 -16.94
N ASN A 274 6.84 -30.48 -17.20
CA ASN A 274 5.79 -30.09 -18.14
C ASN A 274 6.41 -29.72 -19.48
N GLU A 275 6.20 -30.54 -20.50
CA GLU A 275 6.72 -30.36 -21.86
C GLU A 275 6.06 -29.20 -22.60
N TYR A 276 4.85 -28.82 -22.21
CA TYR A 276 4.11 -27.68 -22.78
C TYR A 276 4.56 -26.33 -22.22
N LEU A 277 5.40 -26.31 -21.19
CA LEU A 277 5.89 -25.10 -20.55
C LEU A 277 7.17 -24.60 -21.22
N LYS A 278 7.18 -23.36 -21.74
CA LYS A 278 8.40 -22.67 -22.18
C LYS A 278 9.22 -22.23 -20.95
N PHE A 279 8.67 -21.34 -20.18
CA PHE A 279 9.11 -20.95 -18.83
C PHE A 279 7.92 -20.36 -18.04
N ALA A 280 8.09 -20.21 -16.74
CA ALA A 280 7.10 -19.57 -15.88
C ALA A 280 7.70 -18.41 -15.08
N VAL A 281 6.91 -17.36 -14.90
CA VAL A 281 7.17 -16.29 -13.94
C VAL A 281 6.04 -16.28 -12.91
N VAL A 282 6.42 -16.30 -11.64
CA VAL A 282 5.49 -16.32 -10.51
C VAL A 282 5.78 -15.11 -9.62
N THR A 283 4.75 -14.41 -9.15
CA THR A 283 4.93 -13.31 -8.21
C THR A 283 4.13 -13.51 -6.94
N GLY A 284 4.66 -13.01 -5.82
CA GLY A 284 4.02 -13.02 -4.51
C GLY A 284 4.71 -12.08 -3.52
N CYS A 285 4.26 -12.10 -2.27
CA CYS A 285 4.90 -11.37 -1.18
C CYS A 285 5.91 -12.22 -0.42
N LEU A 286 5.61 -13.51 -0.19
CA LEU A 286 6.47 -14.42 0.54
C LEU A 286 6.85 -15.64 -0.32
N ARG A 287 8.02 -16.22 -0.04
CA ARG A 287 8.41 -17.53 -0.55
C ARG A 287 7.89 -18.61 0.41
N ILE A 288 6.93 -19.41 -0.05
CA ILE A 288 6.39 -20.51 0.74
C ILE A 288 7.25 -21.76 0.50
N ALA A 289 8.24 -21.97 1.35
CA ALA A 289 9.32 -22.93 1.11
C ALA A 289 9.13 -24.29 1.80
N LYS A 290 8.72 -24.30 3.07
CA LYS A 290 8.68 -25.54 3.86
C LYS A 290 7.73 -26.61 3.33
N GLU A 291 6.68 -26.22 2.63
CA GLU A 291 5.66 -27.12 2.13
C GLU A 291 5.90 -27.56 0.69
N SER A 292 7.10 -27.33 0.19
CA SER A 292 7.56 -27.92 -1.08
C SER A 292 6.69 -27.68 -2.33
N ILE A 293 6.02 -26.52 -2.42
CA ILE A 293 5.31 -26.15 -3.67
C ILE A 293 6.27 -26.25 -4.87
N PHE A 294 7.50 -25.83 -4.68
CA PHE A 294 8.55 -25.82 -5.69
C PHE A 294 9.59 -26.94 -5.52
N THR A 295 9.48 -27.81 -4.50
CA THR A 295 10.42 -28.93 -4.27
C THR A 295 10.35 -29.92 -5.43
N GLY A 296 11.52 -30.22 -6.00
CA GLY A 296 11.65 -31.12 -7.16
C GLY A 296 11.33 -30.46 -8.50
N THR A 297 11.15 -29.12 -8.53
CA THR A 297 11.23 -28.38 -9.80
C THR A 297 12.70 -28.10 -10.06
N ASN A 298 13.29 -28.84 -11.01
CA ASN A 298 14.62 -28.53 -11.49
C ASN A 298 14.58 -27.17 -12.20
N ASN A 299 15.63 -26.37 -12.08
CA ASN A 299 15.71 -25.05 -12.68
C ASN A 299 14.66 -24.04 -12.13
N PHE A 300 14.45 -24.03 -10.81
CA PHE A 300 13.67 -23.03 -10.09
C PHE A 300 14.60 -22.03 -9.40
N MET A 301 14.36 -20.75 -9.63
CA MET A 301 15.04 -19.66 -8.91
C MET A 301 14.02 -18.72 -8.27
N SER A 302 14.39 -18.23 -7.09
CA SER A 302 13.60 -17.28 -6.34
C SER A 302 14.43 -16.04 -6.06
N TYR A 303 13.86 -14.88 -6.31
CA TYR A 303 14.48 -13.58 -6.06
C TYR A 303 13.61 -12.78 -5.09
N SER A 304 14.12 -12.61 -3.88
CA SER A 304 13.50 -11.88 -2.78
C SER A 304 14.03 -10.44 -2.67
N VAL A 305 13.59 -9.72 -1.65
CA VAL A 305 14.15 -8.39 -1.32
C VAL A 305 15.61 -8.46 -0.84
N LEU A 306 16.14 -9.64 -0.56
CA LEU A 306 17.53 -9.84 -0.14
C LEU A 306 18.48 -10.03 -1.32
N ASP A 307 17.97 -10.42 -2.49
CA ASP A 307 18.75 -10.75 -3.68
C ASP A 307 19.07 -9.50 -4.51
N GLU A 308 20.28 -9.46 -5.08
CA GLU A 308 20.75 -8.34 -5.91
C GLU A 308 20.15 -8.35 -7.32
N ASP A 309 19.98 -9.54 -7.87
CA ASP A 309 19.44 -9.70 -9.21
C ASP A 309 18.00 -9.21 -9.26
N PHE A 310 17.65 -8.49 -10.32
CA PHE A 310 16.33 -7.91 -10.58
C PHE A 310 15.81 -6.93 -9.52
N SER A 311 16.69 -6.42 -8.64
CA SER A 311 16.28 -5.53 -7.54
C SER A 311 15.68 -4.21 -8.02
N GLU A 312 16.20 -3.62 -9.10
CA GLU A 312 15.78 -2.31 -9.63
C GLU A 312 14.50 -2.35 -10.47
N TYR A 313 14.06 -3.54 -10.91
CA TYR A 313 12.85 -3.66 -11.72
C TYR A 313 11.55 -3.59 -10.90
N PHE A 314 11.66 -3.68 -9.58
CA PHE A 314 10.53 -3.59 -8.64
C PHE A 314 10.75 -2.40 -7.71
N GLY A 315 10.06 -1.30 -7.96
CA GLY A 315 10.27 -0.04 -7.28
C GLY A 315 10.77 1.04 -8.24
N PHE A 316 10.87 2.29 -7.76
CA PHE A 316 11.49 3.38 -8.51
C PHE A 316 12.86 3.70 -7.93
N THR A 317 13.85 3.85 -8.78
CA THR A 317 15.18 4.37 -8.40
C THR A 317 15.13 5.88 -8.21
N GLN A 318 16.14 6.45 -7.53
CA GLN A 318 16.26 7.91 -7.36
C GLN A 318 16.23 8.64 -8.71
N SER A 319 16.98 8.14 -9.70
CA SER A 319 17.02 8.75 -11.04
C SER A 319 15.67 8.78 -11.74
N GLU A 320 14.87 7.72 -11.58
CA GLU A 320 13.53 7.64 -12.16
C GLU A 320 12.54 8.59 -11.48
N VAL A 321 12.66 8.75 -10.16
CA VAL A 321 11.86 9.72 -9.39
C VAL A 321 12.23 11.14 -9.80
N ASP A 322 13.53 11.47 -9.90
CA ASP A 322 13.99 12.78 -10.33
C ASP A 322 13.51 13.13 -11.76
N GLN A 323 13.55 12.15 -12.67
CA GLN A 323 13.00 12.33 -14.03
C GLN A 323 11.48 12.55 -14.03
N MET A 324 10.75 11.81 -13.21
CA MET A 324 9.30 11.99 -13.06
C MET A 324 8.98 13.39 -12.56
N LEU A 325 9.66 13.84 -11.50
CA LEU A 325 9.48 15.16 -10.90
C LEU A 325 9.84 16.28 -11.87
N ALA A 326 10.95 16.15 -12.59
CA ALA A 326 11.35 17.13 -13.60
C ALA A 326 10.30 17.27 -14.70
N LYS A 327 9.77 16.14 -15.21
CA LYS A 327 8.70 16.14 -16.22
C LYS A 327 7.35 16.65 -15.68
N ALA A 328 7.11 16.47 -14.38
CA ALA A 328 5.92 16.98 -13.71
C ALA A 328 6.01 18.47 -13.35
N GLY A 329 7.21 19.06 -13.39
CA GLY A 329 7.45 20.45 -12.98
C GLY A 329 7.61 20.66 -11.48
N TYR A 330 7.91 19.60 -10.72
CA TYR A 330 8.01 19.59 -9.26
C TYR A 330 9.39 19.08 -8.75
N ALA A 331 10.47 19.44 -9.43
CA ALA A 331 11.82 19.04 -9.03
C ALA A 331 12.20 19.54 -7.61
N ASP A 332 11.60 20.65 -7.16
CA ASP A 332 11.74 21.20 -5.81
C ASP A 332 11.14 20.30 -4.70
N LYS A 333 10.33 19.32 -5.04
CA LYS A 333 9.72 18.38 -4.09
C LYS A 333 10.53 17.11 -3.84
N ALA A 334 11.73 17.00 -4.41
CA ALA A 334 12.55 15.79 -4.31
C ALA A 334 12.90 15.43 -2.86
N ASP A 335 13.23 16.41 -2.02
CA ASP A 335 13.60 16.15 -0.61
C ASP A 335 12.40 15.65 0.21
N ILE A 336 11.23 16.24 0.00
CA ILE A 336 9.99 15.80 0.68
C ILE A 336 9.61 14.36 0.27
N ILE A 337 9.74 14.02 -1.01
CA ILE A 337 9.47 12.67 -1.51
C ILE A 337 10.47 11.67 -0.94
N ARG A 338 11.74 12.07 -0.82
CA ARG A 338 12.78 11.23 -0.21
C ARG A 338 12.46 10.96 1.26
N GLU A 339 12.14 11.97 2.05
CA GLU A 339 11.80 11.82 3.46
C GLU A 339 10.61 10.89 3.69
N TRP A 340 9.57 11.01 2.84
CA TRP A 340 8.30 10.33 3.05
C TRP A 340 8.23 8.94 2.46
N TYR A 341 8.87 8.67 1.30
CA TYR A 341 8.59 7.48 0.48
C TYR A 341 9.82 6.69 0.05
N ASP A 342 11.03 7.18 0.32
CA ASP A 342 12.29 6.47 0.04
C ASP A 342 12.61 5.43 1.12
N GLY A 343 13.77 4.82 1.00
CA GLY A 343 14.45 4.07 2.06
C GLY A 343 14.31 2.57 1.98
N TYR A 344 13.60 2.02 0.99
CA TYR A 344 13.59 0.59 0.76
C TYR A 344 14.89 0.13 0.10
N VAL A 345 15.44 -0.99 0.60
CA VAL A 345 16.65 -1.59 0.06
C VAL A 345 16.35 -3.01 -0.41
N PHE A 346 16.40 -3.22 -1.73
CA PHE A 346 16.29 -4.53 -2.35
C PHE A 346 17.67 -4.93 -2.88
N GLY A 347 18.17 -6.09 -2.43
CA GLY A 347 19.54 -6.46 -2.73
C GLY A 347 20.54 -5.38 -2.30
N ASN A 348 21.16 -4.72 -3.29
CA ASN A 348 22.07 -3.59 -3.14
C ASN A 348 21.48 -2.26 -3.64
N SER A 349 20.23 -2.24 -4.11
CA SER A 349 19.59 -1.09 -4.73
C SER A 349 18.62 -0.40 -3.76
N SER A 350 18.72 0.94 -3.68
CA SER A 350 17.72 1.75 -2.97
C SER A 350 16.57 2.08 -3.91
N VAL A 351 15.34 1.84 -3.45
CA VAL A 351 14.13 2.04 -4.25
C VAL A 351 13.01 2.68 -3.44
N TYR A 352 12.15 3.41 -4.14
CA TYR A 352 10.91 3.99 -3.64
C TYR A 352 9.73 3.05 -3.91
N CYS A 353 8.68 3.13 -3.10
CA CYS A 353 7.42 2.51 -3.43
C CYS A 353 6.72 3.26 -4.57
N PRO A 354 6.49 2.62 -5.73
CA PRO A 354 5.89 3.28 -6.91
C PRO A 354 4.53 3.90 -6.66
N TRP A 355 3.70 3.21 -5.89
CA TRP A 355 2.35 3.66 -5.56
C TRP A 355 2.34 4.99 -4.80
N ASP A 356 3.24 5.16 -3.83
CA ASP A 356 3.27 6.32 -2.95
C ASP A 356 3.78 7.54 -3.72
N VAL A 357 4.89 7.37 -4.45
CA VAL A 357 5.44 8.42 -5.31
C VAL A 357 4.42 8.85 -6.39
N ALA A 358 3.85 7.89 -7.13
CA ALA A 358 2.86 8.18 -8.17
C ALA A 358 1.61 8.87 -7.60
N SER A 359 1.15 8.43 -6.42
CA SER A 359 -0.01 9.03 -5.73
C SER A 359 0.26 10.48 -5.32
N TYR A 360 1.43 10.76 -4.75
CA TYR A 360 1.79 12.10 -4.33
C TYR A 360 2.02 13.04 -5.52
N VAL A 361 2.76 12.61 -6.55
CA VAL A 361 2.96 13.42 -7.76
C VAL A 361 1.63 13.66 -8.48
N SER A 362 0.74 12.67 -8.54
CA SER A 362 -0.62 12.87 -9.06
C SER A 362 -1.45 13.86 -8.22
N ALA A 363 -1.23 13.92 -6.91
CA ALA A 363 -1.87 14.91 -6.04
C ALA A 363 -1.33 16.33 -6.30
N LEU A 364 0.00 16.48 -6.48
CA LEU A 364 0.64 17.75 -6.84
C LEU A 364 0.14 18.29 -8.19
N LEU A 365 0.01 17.43 -9.20
CA LEU A 365 -0.53 17.81 -10.51
C LEU A 365 -1.99 18.32 -10.45
N ARG A 366 -2.73 17.91 -9.43
CA ARG A 366 -4.11 18.40 -9.18
C ARG A 366 -4.18 19.61 -8.28
N ARG A 367 -3.21 19.76 -7.36
CA ARG A 367 -3.16 20.81 -6.35
C ARG A 367 -1.70 21.10 -6.03
N GLU A 368 -1.19 22.23 -6.47
CA GLU A 368 0.22 22.62 -6.34
C GLU A 368 0.78 22.53 -4.91
N TYR A 369 -0.08 22.75 -3.90
CA TYR A 369 0.28 22.69 -2.49
C TYR A 369 -0.24 21.42 -1.79
N ALA A 370 -0.26 20.28 -2.50
CA ALA A 370 -0.64 19.02 -1.90
C ALA A 370 0.40 18.58 -0.86
N GLU A 371 -0.06 18.27 0.34
CA GLU A 371 0.76 17.68 1.39
C GLU A 371 1.00 16.18 1.15
N PRO A 372 2.18 15.64 1.52
CA PRO A 372 2.40 14.22 1.50
C PRO A 372 1.45 13.50 2.47
N LYS A 373 1.07 12.28 2.15
CA LYS A 373 0.11 11.49 2.92
C LYS A 373 0.55 10.06 3.04
N ASN A 374 -0.02 9.39 4.01
CA ASN A 374 0.12 7.96 4.20
C ASN A 374 -0.79 7.21 3.20
N TYR A 375 -0.30 6.93 2.01
CA TYR A 375 -1.03 6.25 0.93
C TYR A 375 -1.11 4.74 1.16
N TRP A 376 -0.17 4.16 1.90
CA TRP A 376 -0.12 2.73 2.17
C TRP A 376 -1.09 2.27 3.27
N ARG A 377 -1.47 3.18 4.20
CA ARG A 377 -2.31 2.89 5.37
C ARG A 377 -3.59 2.09 5.07
N ASN A 378 -4.28 2.40 3.96
CA ASN A 378 -5.56 1.79 3.59
C ASN A 378 -5.42 0.59 2.63
N SER A 379 -4.20 0.18 2.30
CA SER A 379 -3.95 -0.76 1.21
C SER A 379 -3.54 -2.15 1.65
N SER A 380 -3.03 -2.29 2.84
CA SER A 380 -2.62 -3.57 3.44
C SER A 380 -3.29 -3.73 4.80
N GLY A 381 -3.71 -4.95 5.11
CA GLY A 381 -4.15 -5.23 6.47
C GLY A 381 -2.97 -5.09 7.42
N ASN A 382 -2.89 -4.01 8.20
CA ASN A 382 -1.83 -3.74 9.20
C ASN A 382 -1.84 -4.77 10.37
N ARG A 383 -2.46 -5.94 10.12
CA ARG A 383 -2.60 -7.01 11.13
C ARG A 383 -1.25 -7.56 11.56
N VAL A 384 -0.27 -7.63 10.64
CA VAL A 384 1.08 -8.11 10.96
C VAL A 384 1.72 -7.23 12.04
N ILE A 385 1.59 -5.90 11.94
CA ILE A 385 2.11 -4.98 12.96
C ILE A 385 1.31 -5.11 14.26
N LYS A 386 -0.03 -5.22 14.19
CA LYS A 386 -0.87 -5.42 15.38
C LYS A 386 -0.50 -6.71 16.12
N ASP A 387 -0.30 -7.80 15.40
CA ASP A 387 0.13 -9.08 15.95
C ASP A 387 1.55 -8.98 16.55
N PHE A 388 2.44 -8.20 15.92
CA PHE A 388 3.77 -7.89 16.42
C PHE A 388 3.72 -7.14 17.75
N VAL A 389 3.01 -6.03 17.80
CA VAL A 389 2.88 -5.21 19.03
C VAL A 389 2.17 -5.97 20.14
N GLY A 390 1.21 -6.86 19.81
CA GLY A 390 0.35 -7.55 20.77
C GLY A 390 0.91 -8.83 21.37
N ARG A 391 1.70 -9.60 20.62
CA ARG A 391 2.08 -10.98 21.01
C ARG A 391 3.45 -11.12 21.62
N PHE A 392 4.41 -10.30 21.20
CA PHE A 392 5.79 -10.46 21.62
C PHE A 392 6.21 -9.34 22.58
N LYS A 393 6.99 -9.70 23.61
CA LYS A 393 7.63 -8.73 24.52
C LYS A 393 8.82 -8.06 23.79
N VAL A 394 8.56 -7.45 22.66
CA VAL A 394 9.55 -6.84 21.75
C VAL A 394 9.92 -5.43 22.17
N SER A 395 9.53 -5.02 23.37
CA SER A 395 9.52 -3.64 23.85
C SER A 395 10.79 -2.86 23.50
N GLY A 396 11.98 -3.36 23.82
CA GLY A 396 13.21 -2.60 23.58
C GLY A 396 13.64 -2.51 22.12
N LYS A 397 13.41 -3.54 21.31
CA LYS A 397 13.76 -3.56 19.88
C LYS A 397 12.80 -2.68 19.06
N PHE A 398 11.54 -2.72 19.42
CA PHE A 398 10.51 -1.89 18.77
C PHE A 398 10.78 -0.40 19.00
N GLU A 399 11.08 0.00 20.23
CA GLU A 399 11.46 1.37 20.57
C GLU A 399 12.71 1.82 19.83
N THR A 400 13.70 0.93 19.70
CA THR A 400 14.92 1.19 18.92
C THR A 400 14.56 1.57 17.47
N LEU A 401 13.62 0.84 16.86
CA LEU A 401 13.14 1.15 15.51
C LEU A 401 12.37 2.47 15.44
N MET A 402 11.47 2.72 16.39
CA MET A 402 10.66 3.95 16.43
C MET A 402 11.52 5.21 16.62
N ASN A 403 12.68 5.07 17.26
CA ASN A 403 13.65 6.16 17.38
C ASN A 403 14.56 6.35 16.15
N GLY A 404 14.23 5.72 15.03
CA GLY A 404 15.04 5.78 13.81
C GLY A 404 16.35 4.99 13.87
N SER A 405 16.57 4.19 14.93
CA SER A 405 17.72 3.32 15.08
C SER A 405 17.50 1.95 14.44
N THR A 406 18.53 1.11 14.43
CA THR A 406 18.50 -0.21 13.79
C THR A 406 18.43 -1.35 14.79
N VAL A 407 17.77 -2.44 14.39
CA VAL A 407 17.74 -3.70 15.15
C VAL A 407 18.35 -4.80 14.29
N THR A 408 19.28 -5.56 14.85
CA THR A 408 19.94 -6.66 14.13
C THR A 408 19.22 -7.97 14.40
N GLU A 409 18.73 -8.61 13.33
CA GLU A 409 17.96 -9.85 13.40
C GLU A 409 18.41 -10.87 12.36
N THR A 410 18.17 -12.14 12.65
CA THR A 410 18.37 -13.21 11.68
C THR A 410 17.09 -13.40 10.88
N ILE A 411 17.20 -13.25 9.57
CA ILE A 411 16.08 -13.30 8.62
C ILE A 411 16.06 -14.65 7.92
N SER A 412 14.88 -15.23 7.82
CA SER A 412 14.59 -16.38 6.97
C SER A 412 13.80 -15.92 5.75
N ASP A 413 14.26 -16.24 4.57
CA ASP A 413 13.51 -16.08 3.31
C ASP A 413 12.56 -17.24 3.04
N GLU A 414 12.67 -18.30 3.83
CA GLU A 414 11.85 -19.50 3.78
C GLU A 414 10.79 -19.49 4.89
N LEU A 415 9.69 -18.79 4.66
CA LEU A 415 8.59 -18.67 5.61
C LEU A 415 7.31 -19.29 5.06
N THR A 416 6.54 -19.93 5.94
CA THR A 416 5.18 -20.37 5.66
C THR A 416 4.19 -19.52 6.46
N TYR A 417 3.01 -19.26 5.89
CA TYR A 417 2.02 -18.39 6.53
C TYR A 417 1.47 -18.93 7.85
N ASP A 418 1.51 -20.22 8.09
CA ASP A 418 1.14 -20.86 9.36
C ASP A 418 2.18 -20.65 10.48
N LEU A 419 3.46 -20.51 10.10
CA LEU A 419 4.56 -20.30 11.05
C LEU A 419 4.79 -18.82 11.42
N LEU A 420 4.11 -17.88 10.76
CA LEU A 420 4.31 -16.44 11.00
C LEU A 420 4.19 -16.04 12.46
N HIS A 421 3.35 -16.74 13.20
CA HIS A 421 3.01 -16.42 14.59
C HIS A 421 3.72 -17.33 15.62
N GLU A 422 4.58 -18.24 15.18
CA GLU A 422 5.20 -19.21 16.08
C GLU A 422 6.47 -18.69 16.78
N SER A 423 7.19 -17.76 16.13
CA SER A 423 8.42 -17.20 16.69
C SER A 423 8.57 -15.71 16.41
N GLU A 424 9.31 -15.02 17.28
CA GLU A 424 9.72 -13.63 17.08
C GLU A 424 10.55 -13.47 15.78
N GLN A 425 11.45 -14.41 15.49
CA GLN A 425 12.31 -14.40 14.31
C GLN A 425 11.49 -14.42 13.00
N ASN A 426 10.46 -15.25 12.93
CA ASN A 426 9.59 -15.30 11.75
C ASN A 426 8.91 -13.96 11.50
N LEU A 427 8.52 -13.28 12.56
CA LEU A 427 7.87 -11.99 12.48
C LEU A 427 8.78 -10.89 11.92
N TRP A 428 10.05 -10.84 12.35
CA TRP A 428 11.05 -9.92 11.78
C TRP A 428 11.23 -10.15 10.28
N SER A 429 11.29 -11.41 9.89
CA SER A 429 11.39 -11.80 8.47
C SER A 429 10.18 -11.34 7.66
N VAL A 430 8.97 -11.53 8.20
CA VAL A 430 7.73 -11.05 7.53
C VAL A 430 7.71 -9.54 7.40
N LEU A 431 8.07 -8.80 8.45
CA LEU A 431 8.11 -7.34 8.41
C LEU A 431 9.06 -6.82 7.31
N LEU A 432 10.21 -7.49 7.13
CA LEU A 432 11.13 -7.18 6.04
C LEU A 432 10.54 -7.53 4.66
N MET A 433 10.05 -8.77 4.49
CA MET A 433 9.55 -9.25 3.20
C MET A 433 8.28 -8.53 2.74
N THR A 434 7.49 -8.01 3.68
CA THR A 434 6.27 -7.24 3.38
C THR A 434 6.48 -5.73 3.30
N GLY A 435 7.71 -5.24 3.55
CA GLY A 435 8.08 -3.83 3.39
C GLY A 435 7.77 -2.93 4.58
N TYR A 436 7.42 -3.47 5.73
CA TYR A 436 7.33 -2.66 6.96
C TYR A 436 8.70 -2.33 7.54
N LEU A 437 9.69 -3.17 7.27
CA LEU A 437 11.10 -2.91 7.58
C LEU A 437 11.93 -3.03 6.31
N THR A 438 13.14 -2.50 6.38
CA THR A 438 14.13 -2.61 5.31
C THR A 438 15.52 -2.86 5.90
N LYS A 439 16.47 -3.30 5.07
CA LYS A 439 17.88 -3.36 5.46
C LYS A 439 18.41 -1.95 5.70
N ALA A 440 19.17 -1.76 6.77
CA ALA A 440 19.82 -0.48 7.04
C ALA A 440 21.06 -0.27 6.15
N ASP A 441 21.76 -1.34 5.81
CA ASP A 441 22.97 -1.35 4.99
C ASP A 441 22.73 -2.14 3.69
N PRO A 442 22.77 -1.48 2.52
CA PRO A 442 22.64 -2.15 1.22
C PRO A 442 23.73 -3.19 0.96
N THR A 443 24.90 -3.04 1.57
CA THR A 443 26.06 -3.92 1.37
C THR A 443 26.04 -5.16 2.27
N ALA A 444 25.13 -5.21 3.25
CA ALA A 444 25.04 -6.34 4.18
C ALA A 444 24.70 -7.63 3.45
N ARG A 445 25.44 -8.68 3.76
CA ARG A 445 25.32 -10.03 3.22
C ARG A 445 24.97 -11.02 4.34
N GLY A 446 24.30 -12.11 3.95
CA GLY A 446 23.94 -13.20 4.87
C GLY A 446 22.57 -13.00 5.53
N SER A 447 22.24 -13.93 6.42
CA SER A 447 20.90 -14.00 7.05
C SER A 447 20.75 -13.05 8.23
N THR A 448 21.83 -12.56 8.84
CA THR A 448 21.77 -11.61 9.97
C THR A 448 21.99 -10.20 9.44
N VAL A 449 20.95 -9.39 9.54
CA VAL A 449 20.93 -8.03 8.98
C VAL A 449 20.43 -7.01 9.97
N ALA A 450 20.96 -5.79 9.88
CA ALA A 450 20.43 -4.64 10.59
C ALA A 450 19.17 -4.13 9.84
N LEU A 451 18.07 -4.03 10.55
CA LEU A 451 16.77 -3.59 10.07
C LEU A 451 16.43 -2.20 10.59
N LYS A 452 15.73 -1.43 9.77
CA LYS A 452 15.16 -0.12 10.14
C LYS A 452 13.76 0.07 9.54
N ILE A 453 13.01 1.02 10.06
CA ILE A 453 11.81 1.54 9.40
C ILE A 453 12.26 2.33 8.16
N PRO A 454 11.69 2.09 6.97
CA PRO A 454 12.20 2.68 5.75
C PRO A 454 12.04 4.21 5.69
N ASN A 455 10.89 4.75 6.10
CA ASN A 455 10.53 6.15 5.87
C ASN A 455 9.44 6.65 6.81
N THR A 456 9.11 7.95 6.68
CA THR A 456 8.10 8.64 7.50
C THR A 456 6.71 8.04 7.35
N GLU A 457 6.32 7.60 6.15
CA GLU A 457 5.01 6.97 5.93
C GLU A 457 4.84 5.70 6.77
N ILE A 458 5.82 4.81 6.73
CA ILE A 458 5.78 3.54 7.48
C ILE A 458 5.93 3.79 8.98
N ALA A 459 6.74 4.77 9.41
CA ALA A 459 6.81 5.17 10.82
C ALA A 459 5.43 5.57 11.35
N GLY A 460 4.66 6.35 10.59
CA GLY A 460 3.28 6.71 10.93
C GLY A 460 2.36 5.49 11.09
N ILE A 461 2.50 4.45 10.26
CA ILE A 461 1.71 3.21 10.38
C ILE A 461 2.05 2.46 11.68
N PHE A 462 3.32 2.41 12.06
CA PHE A 462 3.73 1.84 13.34
C PHE A 462 3.15 2.64 14.52
N GLN A 463 3.25 3.98 14.50
CA GLN A 463 2.66 4.85 15.53
C GLN A 463 1.16 4.61 15.68
N ASP A 464 0.39 4.59 14.59
CA ASP A 464 -1.04 4.28 14.60
C ASP A 464 -1.36 2.91 15.19
N SER A 465 -0.57 1.90 14.85
CA SER A 465 -0.79 0.52 15.33
C SER A 465 -0.53 0.41 16.84
N VAL A 466 0.45 1.13 17.35
CA VAL A 466 0.75 1.25 18.78
C VAL A 466 -0.39 1.99 19.49
N ALA A 467 -0.86 3.10 18.92
CA ALA A 467 -1.98 3.87 19.46
C ALA A 467 -3.25 3.02 19.62
N VAL A 468 -3.57 2.20 18.60
CA VAL A 468 -4.72 1.26 18.66
C VAL A 468 -4.53 0.21 19.76
N HIS A 469 -3.32 -0.36 19.89
CA HIS A 469 -3.03 -1.34 20.93
C HIS A 469 -3.19 -0.77 22.35
N PHE A 470 -2.77 0.48 22.57
CA PHE A 470 -3.01 1.16 23.84
C PHE A 470 -4.48 1.38 24.10
N LYS A 471 -5.23 1.87 23.10
CA LYS A 471 -6.66 2.09 23.22
C LYS A 471 -7.42 0.83 23.69
N GLU A 472 -7.07 -0.34 23.18
CA GLU A 472 -7.70 -1.61 23.57
C GLU A 472 -7.43 -2.00 25.04
N LYS A 473 -6.36 -1.47 25.65
CA LYS A 473 -5.96 -1.75 27.04
C LYS A 473 -6.37 -0.68 28.05
N LEU A 474 -6.82 0.48 27.58
CA LEU A 474 -7.17 1.60 28.43
C LEU A 474 -8.50 1.39 29.15
N ASP A 475 -8.55 1.77 30.41
CA ASP A 475 -9.76 1.83 31.24
C ASP A 475 -10.59 3.07 30.84
N ILE A 476 -11.72 2.82 30.20
CA ILE A 476 -12.59 3.85 29.64
C ILE A 476 -13.00 4.90 30.68
N SER A 477 -13.35 4.45 31.90
CA SER A 477 -13.80 5.37 32.94
C SER A 477 -12.70 6.32 33.44
N LYS A 478 -11.46 5.81 33.55
CA LYS A 478 -10.29 6.63 33.90
C LYS A 478 -9.91 7.58 32.79
N GLN A 479 -10.05 7.17 31.53
CA GLN A 479 -9.78 8.01 30.37
C GLN A 479 -10.77 9.18 30.30
N GLU A 480 -12.04 8.94 30.57
CA GLU A 480 -13.09 9.99 30.65
C GLU A 480 -12.82 10.97 31.79
N ALA A 481 -12.49 10.46 32.97
CA ALA A 481 -12.14 11.30 34.10
C ALA A 481 -10.91 12.19 33.83
N MET A 482 -9.89 11.66 33.15
CA MET A 482 -8.72 12.40 32.74
C MET A 482 -9.06 13.49 31.72
N MET A 483 -9.91 13.19 30.74
CA MET A 483 -10.39 14.19 29.76
C MET A 483 -11.15 15.32 30.43
N GLN A 484 -12.01 15.01 31.40
CA GLN A 484 -12.73 16.01 32.19
C GLN A 484 -11.76 16.90 32.98
N ALA A 485 -10.74 16.32 33.63
CA ALA A 485 -9.71 17.06 34.33
C ALA A 485 -8.93 18.01 33.40
N LEU A 486 -8.54 17.53 32.21
CA LEU A 486 -7.87 18.38 31.20
C LEU A 486 -8.76 19.53 30.74
N TRP A 487 -10.05 19.29 30.42
CA TRP A 487 -10.97 20.37 30.01
C TRP A 487 -11.28 21.32 31.14
N ALA A 488 -11.21 20.91 32.40
CA ALA A 488 -11.37 21.77 33.58
C ALA A 488 -10.10 22.56 33.93
N GLY A 489 -8.95 22.20 33.33
CA GLY A 489 -7.65 22.81 33.68
C GLY A 489 -7.05 22.25 34.96
N ASP A 490 -7.57 21.15 35.50
CA ASP A 490 -7.07 20.46 36.69
C ASP A 490 -5.86 19.60 36.34
N THR A 491 -4.68 20.21 36.36
CA THR A 491 -3.42 19.58 35.98
C THR A 491 -2.95 18.53 36.98
N GLU A 492 -3.33 18.68 38.26
CA GLU A 492 -2.95 17.71 39.32
C GLU A 492 -3.74 16.40 39.15
N ALA A 493 -5.05 16.47 39.06
CA ALA A 493 -5.89 15.30 38.80
C ALA A 493 -5.54 14.63 37.47
N ALA A 494 -5.33 15.42 36.40
CA ALA A 494 -4.92 14.90 35.11
C ALA A 494 -3.56 14.17 35.16
N SER A 495 -2.57 14.69 35.89
CA SER A 495 -1.26 14.06 36.06
C SER A 495 -1.34 12.72 36.79
N ILE A 496 -2.17 12.62 37.84
CA ILE A 496 -2.39 11.39 38.60
C ILE A 496 -3.07 10.35 37.72
N LEU A 497 -4.16 10.70 37.05
CA LEU A 497 -4.92 9.79 36.18
C LEU A 497 -4.07 9.32 34.99
N MET A 498 -3.29 10.21 34.37
CA MET A 498 -2.35 9.88 33.31
C MET A 498 -1.30 8.87 33.78
N SER A 499 -0.71 9.10 34.95
CA SER A 499 0.27 8.18 35.53
C SER A 499 -0.34 6.80 35.83
N ASP A 500 -1.59 6.75 36.31
CA ASP A 500 -2.34 5.53 36.55
C ASP A 500 -2.62 4.73 35.25
N LEU A 501 -2.95 5.43 34.16
CA LEU A 501 -3.13 4.81 32.84
C LEU A 501 -1.83 4.26 32.31
N LEU A 502 -0.71 4.97 32.47
CA LEU A 502 0.63 4.51 32.11
C LEU A 502 1.03 3.24 32.90
N TRP A 503 0.70 3.15 34.18
CA TRP A 503 1.02 1.97 35.00
C TRP A 503 0.41 0.67 34.46
N LYS A 504 -0.78 0.75 33.86
CA LYS A 504 -1.51 -0.39 33.31
C LYS A 504 -1.10 -0.74 31.89
N THR A 505 -0.57 0.20 31.14
CA THR A 505 -0.38 0.09 29.68
C THR A 505 1.07 -0.03 29.26
N ILE A 506 2.01 0.59 29.99
CA ILE A 506 3.42 0.66 29.61
C ILE A 506 4.27 -0.35 30.39
N SER A 507 5.16 -1.08 29.68
CA SER A 507 6.15 -1.95 30.29
C SER A 507 7.31 -1.16 30.91
N TYR A 508 8.12 -1.80 31.76
CA TYR A 508 9.26 -1.14 32.47
C TYR A 508 10.40 -0.70 31.52
N MET A 509 10.33 -1.05 30.24
CA MET A 509 11.39 -0.76 29.26
C MET A 509 11.00 0.31 28.21
N ASP A 510 9.78 0.86 28.25
CA ASP A 510 9.21 1.67 27.19
C ASP A 510 9.25 3.17 27.55
N TYR A 511 10.42 3.83 27.40
CA TYR A 511 10.58 5.20 27.91
C TYR A 511 11.15 6.19 26.89
N HIS A 512 10.75 6.06 25.60
CA HIS A 512 11.11 7.03 24.57
C HIS A 512 9.96 8.01 24.25
N GLU A 513 10.28 9.19 23.76
CA GLU A 513 9.35 10.27 23.49
C GLU A 513 8.26 9.85 22.49
N ASP A 514 8.65 9.20 21.38
CA ASP A 514 7.71 8.71 20.36
C ASP A 514 6.68 7.71 20.88
N TYR A 515 7.05 6.93 21.90
CA TYR A 515 6.14 6.00 22.53
C TYR A 515 5.09 6.71 23.38
N TYR A 516 5.48 7.79 24.05
CA TYR A 516 4.52 8.65 24.76
C TYR A 516 3.61 9.40 23.78
N HIS A 517 4.12 9.82 22.63
CA HIS A 517 3.30 10.40 21.56
C HIS A 517 2.25 9.43 21.05
N ALA A 518 2.63 8.17 20.77
CA ALA A 518 1.71 7.12 20.34
C ALA A 518 0.67 6.77 21.43
N PHE A 519 1.08 6.73 22.70
CA PHE A 519 0.19 6.57 23.84
C PHE A 519 -0.82 7.72 23.91
N MET A 520 -0.35 8.96 23.80
CA MET A 520 -1.20 10.16 23.80
C MET A 520 -2.18 10.16 22.63
N ALA A 521 -1.72 9.82 21.42
CA ALA A 521 -2.60 9.70 20.27
C ALA A 521 -3.69 8.63 20.49
N GLY A 522 -3.35 7.45 21.02
CA GLY A 522 -4.31 6.40 21.35
C GLY A 522 -5.30 6.78 22.45
N LEU A 523 -4.87 7.63 23.39
CA LEU A 523 -5.69 8.10 24.51
C LEU A 523 -6.85 9.00 24.07
N PHE A 524 -6.68 9.74 22.97
CA PHE A 524 -7.64 10.77 22.52
C PHE A 524 -8.47 10.37 21.28
N VAL A 525 -8.12 9.29 20.59
CA VAL A 525 -8.86 8.83 19.39
C VAL A 525 -10.27 8.35 19.75
N ASP A 526 -11.26 8.64 18.89
CA ASP A 526 -12.68 8.21 18.96
C ASP A 526 -13.45 8.64 20.22
N ARG A 527 -13.18 9.83 20.75
CA ARG A 527 -13.87 10.37 21.92
C ARG A 527 -14.85 11.52 21.60
N GLY A 528 -15.24 11.62 20.32
CA GLY A 528 -16.11 12.72 19.87
C GLY A 528 -15.37 14.04 19.65
N TYR A 529 -14.03 14.02 19.78
CA TYR A 529 -13.16 15.16 19.47
C TYR A 529 -12.45 14.90 18.14
N GLU A 530 -12.35 15.93 17.32
CA GLU A 530 -11.44 15.88 16.18
C GLU A 530 -10.00 15.97 16.72
N THR A 531 -9.22 14.91 16.52
CA THR A 531 -7.86 14.81 17.01
C THR A 531 -6.89 14.89 15.84
N ILE A 532 -5.95 15.79 15.87
CA ILE A 532 -4.92 15.98 14.84
C ILE A 532 -3.55 15.91 15.52
N SER A 533 -2.67 15.06 15.01
CA SER A 533 -1.27 14.97 15.46
C SER A 533 -0.32 15.42 14.36
N ASN A 534 0.77 16.08 14.73
CA ASN A 534 1.87 16.50 13.84
C ASN A 534 1.45 17.34 12.60
N LYS A 535 0.39 18.13 12.66
CA LYS A 535 -0.02 19.04 11.59
C LYS A 535 0.61 20.41 11.79
N GLU A 536 1.13 21.01 10.72
CA GLU A 536 1.71 22.36 10.75
C GLU A 536 0.74 23.42 11.30
N ARG A 537 1.23 24.20 12.26
CA ARG A 537 0.55 25.36 12.85
C ARG A 537 1.58 26.41 13.25
N GLY A 538 1.29 27.66 12.93
CA GLY A 538 2.22 28.76 13.23
C GLY A 538 3.59 28.49 12.58
N LEU A 539 4.65 28.46 13.39
CA LEU A 539 6.03 28.25 12.96
C LEU A 539 6.52 26.80 13.13
N GLY A 540 5.61 25.85 13.43
CA GLY A 540 6.00 24.45 13.67
C GLY A 540 4.81 23.48 13.68
N ARG A 541 5.01 22.31 14.31
CA ARG A 541 4.01 21.23 14.41
C ARG A 541 3.85 20.83 15.87
N PRO A 542 2.71 21.13 16.52
CA PRO A 542 2.44 20.62 17.86
C PRO A 542 2.19 19.10 17.81
N ASP A 543 2.57 18.42 18.87
CA ASP A 543 2.45 16.97 18.96
C ASP A 543 1.00 16.49 18.86
N LEU A 544 0.07 17.20 19.51
CA LEU A 544 -1.34 16.85 19.50
C LEU A 544 -2.25 18.08 19.61
N GLN A 545 -3.33 18.07 18.84
CA GLN A 545 -4.41 19.05 18.87
C GLN A 545 -5.74 18.34 18.99
N LEU A 546 -6.61 18.81 19.89
CA LEU A 546 -7.96 18.30 20.07
C LEU A 546 -8.96 19.44 19.86
N PHE A 547 -10.03 19.17 19.10
CA PHE A 547 -11.08 20.13 18.82
C PHE A 547 -12.42 19.60 19.29
N ASP A 548 -13.04 20.30 20.21
CA ASP A 548 -14.41 20.13 20.64
C ASP A 548 -15.25 21.23 19.98
N VAL A 549 -15.66 20.93 18.75
CA VAL A 549 -16.37 21.89 17.89
C VAL A 549 -17.73 22.29 18.50
N ASP A 550 -18.41 21.33 19.13
CA ASP A 550 -19.74 21.55 19.73
C ASP A 550 -19.67 22.55 20.91
N ASN A 551 -18.60 22.48 21.71
CA ASN A 551 -18.38 23.38 22.84
C ASN A 551 -17.43 24.53 22.51
N ARG A 552 -17.04 24.73 21.25
CA ARG A 552 -16.16 25.80 20.74
C ARG A 552 -14.86 25.93 21.53
N ARG A 553 -14.22 24.82 21.88
CA ARG A 553 -12.98 24.79 22.64
C ARG A 553 -11.93 23.91 21.96
N ALA A 554 -10.67 24.25 22.12
CA ALA A 554 -9.55 23.54 21.58
C ALA A 554 -8.48 23.30 22.64
N MET A 555 -7.65 22.29 22.42
CA MET A 555 -6.53 21.94 23.28
C MET A 555 -5.29 21.68 22.43
N ILE A 556 -4.16 22.25 22.82
CA ILE A 556 -2.85 22.02 22.23
C ILE A 556 -1.98 21.35 23.29
N ILE A 557 -1.35 20.27 22.92
CA ILE A 557 -0.50 19.49 23.80
C ILE A 557 0.87 19.32 23.16
N GLU A 558 1.91 19.62 23.90
CA GLU A 558 3.30 19.33 23.59
C GLU A 558 3.86 18.37 24.62
N VAL A 559 4.56 17.33 24.19
CA VAL A 559 5.05 16.23 25.01
C VAL A 559 6.57 16.28 25.08
N LYS A 560 7.13 16.03 26.25
CA LYS A 560 8.57 15.90 26.44
C LYS A 560 8.89 14.69 27.32
N LYS A 561 9.98 14.02 27.01
CA LYS A 561 10.56 13.01 27.87
C LYS A 561 11.53 13.68 28.84
N ALA A 562 11.33 13.45 30.13
CA ALA A 562 12.26 13.90 31.14
C ALA A 562 13.33 12.82 31.43
N ASP A 563 14.58 13.23 31.67
CA ASP A 563 15.68 12.34 32.03
C ASP A 563 15.58 11.79 33.47
N SER A 564 14.87 12.51 34.32
CA SER A 564 14.63 12.14 35.71
C SER A 564 13.30 12.68 36.23
N LYS A 565 12.79 12.10 37.33
CA LYS A 565 11.58 12.62 37.97
C LYS A 565 11.76 14.06 38.47
N ALA A 566 12.97 14.45 38.85
CA ALA A 566 13.28 15.81 39.29
C ALA A 566 13.23 16.83 38.12
N ASN A 567 13.45 16.40 36.89
CA ASN A 567 13.48 17.28 35.71
C ASN A 567 12.12 17.39 35.00
N MET A 568 11.08 16.69 35.47
CA MET A 568 9.77 16.70 34.81
C MET A 568 9.15 18.10 34.74
N GLU A 569 9.28 18.90 35.78
CA GLU A 569 8.79 20.28 35.81
C GLU A 569 9.47 21.14 34.74
N LYS A 570 10.80 21.05 34.64
CA LYS A 570 11.59 21.72 33.62
C LYS A 570 11.19 21.30 32.21
N SER A 571 10.97 20.01 31.98
CA SER A 571 10.52 19.50 30.69
C SER A 571 9.11 19.96 30.31
N CYS A 572 8.19 20.11 31.27
CA CYS A 572 6.90 20.74 31.03
C CYS A 572 7.05 22.21 30.61
N ASP A 573 7.95 22.96 31.28
CA ASP A 573 8.20 24.37 30.95
C ASP A 573 8.82 24.53 29.54
N GLU A 574 9.72 23.59 29.16
CA GLU A 574 10.28 23.53 27.80
C GLU A 574 9.18 23.27 26.74
N ALA A 575 8.25 22.35 27.03
CA ALA A 575 7.10 22.08 26.17
C ALA A 575 6.19 23.30 26.02
N LEU A 576 5.83 23.95 27.11
CA LEU A 576 5.03 25.18 27.10
C LEU A 576 5.73 26.33 26.36
N LYS A 577 7.04 26.47 26.54
CA LYS A 577 7.85 27.44 25.83
C LYS A 577 7.80 27.21 24.31
N GLN A 578 7.89 25.95 23.85
CA GLN A 578 7.78 25.59 22.45
C GLN A 578 6.41 25.97 21.86
N ILE A 579 5.30 25.77 22.60
CA ILE A 579 3.96 26.18 22.17
C ILE A 579 3.90 27.69 21.93
N VAL A 580 4.51 28.48 22.83
CA VAL A 580 4.52 29.96 22.75
C VAL A 580 5.42 30.45 21.62
N GLU A 581 6.65 29.95 21.54
CA GLU A 581 7.65 30.37 20.53
C GLU A 581 7.21 30.05 19.10
N ASN A 582 6.52 28.92 18.90
CA ASN A 582 6.00 28.52 17.60
C ASN A 582 4.58 29.05 17.31
N GLU A 583 4.00 29.86 18.19
CA GLU A 583 2.69 30.51 18.02
C GLU A 583 1.54 29.52 17.70
N TYR A 584 1.57 28.32 18.24
CA TYR A 584 0.61 27.25 17.89
C TYR A 584 -0.86 27.61 18.19
N ALA A 585 -1.13 28.42 19.22
CA ALA A 585 -2.47 28.82 19.59
C ALA A 585 -3.03 29.97 18.72
N LYS A 586 -2.18 30.77 18.09
CA LYS A 586 -2.56 32.04 17.41
C LYS A 586 -3.59 31.84 16.29
N GLU A 587 -3.52 30.76 15.56
CA GLU A 587 -4.46 30.46 14.48
C GLU A 587 -5.82 29.96 14.99
N LEU A 588 -5.89 29.48 16.24
CA LEU A 588 -7.09 28.93 16.85
C LEU A 588 -7.94 29.99 17.56
N ASP A 589 -7.33 31.09 17.99
CA ASP A 589 -7.99 32.16 18.74
C ASP A 589 -9.19 32.80 18.01
N SER A 590 -9.23 32.69 16.68
CA SER A 590 -10.34 33.25 15.88
C SER A 590 -11.52 32.27 15.72
N GLY A 591 -11.37 31.00 16.03
CA GLY A 591 -12.35 29.93 15.79
C GLY A 591 -12.97 29.32 17.05
N PHE A 592 -12.26 29.40 18.18
CA PHE A 592 -12.64 28.77 19.44
C PHE A 592 -12.72 29.79 20.57
N GLU A 593 -13.68 29.60 21.49
CA GLU A 593 -13.87 30.47 22.63
C GLU A 593 -12.85 30.20 23.75
N THR A 594 -12.36 28.99 23.81
CA THR A 594 -11.36 28.53 24.78
C THR A 594 -10.28 27.73 24.10
N VAL A 595 -9.03 28.12 24.24
CA VAL A 595 -7.86 27.36 23.81
C VAL A 595 -7.02 27.03 25.03
N LEU A 596 -6.85 25.75 25.34
CA LEU A 596 -6.05 25.26 26.45
C LEU A 596 -4.70 24.73 25.91
N CYS A 597 -3.59 25.18 26.51
CA CYS A 597 -2.25 24.74 26.13
C CYS A 597 -1.61 23.97 27.27
N TYR A 598 -1.12 22.76 27.00
CA TYR A 598 -0.51 21.89 27.98
C TYR A 598 0.89 21.44 27.53
N GLY A 599 1.84 21.56 28.47
CA GLY A 599 3.12 20.87 28.42
C GLY A 599 3.04 19.60 29.27
N ILE A 600 3.31 18.44 28.67
CA ILE A 600 3.27 17.15 29.36
C ILE A 600 4.67 16.56 29.37
N ALA A 601 5.19 16.29 30.56
CA ALA A 601 6.46 15.59 30.74
C ALA A 601 6.24 14.18 31.23
N PHE A 602 6.94 13.23 30.61
CA PHE A 602 6.93 11.84 31.00
C PHE A 602 8.29 11.40 31.54
N PHE A 603 8.26 10.68 32.64
CA PHE A 603 9.41 9.94 33.15
C PHE A 603 8.97 8.55 33.59
N ARG A 604 9.37 7.52 32.85
CA ARG A 604 8.93 6.14 33.08
C ARG A 604 7.39 6.05 33.10
N LYS A 605 6.81 5.58 34.20
CA LYS A 605 5.36 5.45 34.40
C LYS A 605 4.73 6.65 35.11
N SER A 606 5.39 7.78 35.12
CA SER A 606 4.91 9.01 35.72
C SER A 606 4.69 10.07 34.65
N ALA A 607 3.59 10.78 34.73
CA ALA A 607 3.29 11.96 33.92
C ALA A 607 3.18 13.19 34.83
N MET A 608 3.61 14.33 34.33
CA MET A 608 3.40 15.65 34.91
C MET A 608 2.82 16.54 33.85
N ILE A 609 1.76 17.23 34.17
CA ILE A 609 1.04 18.11 33.26
C ILE A 609 1.06 19.52 33.81
N ARG A 610 1.44 20.50 33.00
CA ARG A 610 1.36 21.92 33.32
C ARG A 610 0.57 22.63 32.24
N LYS A 611 -0.16 23.68 32.67
CA LYS A 611 -0.96 24.49 31.77
C LYS A 611 -0.26 25.84 31.61
N LEU A 612 -0.36 26.41 30.40
CA LEU A 612 0.09 27.77 30.11
C LEU A 612 -0.78 28.82 30.84
#